data_c4402b32374a91fa9802072576f921d1
#
_entry.id   c4402b32374a91fa9802072576f921d1
#
_cell.length_a   1.000
_cell.length_b   1.000
_cell.length_c   1.000
_cell.angle_alpha   90.00
_cell.angle_beta   90.00
_cell.angle_gamma   90.00
#
_symmetry.space_group_name_H-M   'P 1'
#
loop_
_entity.id
_entity.type
_entity.pdbx_description
1 polymer ?
#
loop_
_entity_poly.entity_id
_entity_poly.type
_entity_poly.pdbx_seq_one_letter_code
_entity_poly.pdbx_strand_id
1 'polypeptide(L)'
;MKILWITNMLFPEPLAKLTGNGMIKGGGGWMTASAEIIAHSEDISLVVATVSPLVSTLTEILGECIKYYVLPYGRGNKYYNHDYEPLFQLIQQKESPDVVHIHGTEFTHGLAYVNACGNKNVVVSIQGMKSVISDYYCAGITLKERLQNITLRDILKGGVGHEAKEFAKQGLCEIELISKVKHVIGRTDWDRAHTWAYNNDIIYHHCDETLRAEFYTSRKWDYNHCQQHSIFLSQAWYPLKGAHQVLKATAFLLDKYPDLEIRIAGDDIIKYDNLRGLVHYTTYAKYLTRLIRRYHLKERIKFLGPLSTQEMIDEYLKCNVFICPSSIENSPNSLGEAQVLGTPCIASYAGGIPTMMKGLEKYIFRFEDVTELSFLIDSVFTCKEDYDGIIQNALLRHDALRNNRELLNIYRIVSKDVYCNNN
;
A
#
# COMPACT_ATOMS: atom_id res chain seq x y z
N MET A 1 -24.49 -13.07 10.34
CA MET A 1 -24.29 -12.18 9.18
C MET A 1 -23.25 -12.80 8.25
N LYS A 2 -23.58 -12.98 6.96
CA LYS A 2 -22.65 -13.51 5.97
C LYS A 2 -21.99 -12.35 5.22
N ILE A 3 -20.67 -12.32 5.17
CA ILE A 3 -19.88 -11.26 4.55
C ILE A 3 -19.06 -11.85 3.40
N LEU A 4 -19.13 -11.25 2.22
CA LEU A 4 -18.27 -11.55 1.10
C LEU A 4 -17.18 -10.48 0.97
N TRP A 5 -15.94 -10.85 1.13
CA TRP A 5 -14.80 -10.00 0.76
C TRP A 5 -14.37 -10.26 -0.67
N ILE A 6 -14.23 -9.21 -1.45
CA ILE A 6 -13.59 -9.25 -2.76
C ILE A 6 -12.23 -8.59 -2.62
N THR A 7 -11.17 -9.40 -2.76
CA THR A 7 -9.80 -8.98 -2.49
C THR A 7 -8.94 -9.01 -3.75
N ASN A 8 -7.87 -8.23 -3.74
CA ASN A 8 -6.91 -8.15 -4.83
C ASN A 8 -5.69 -9.08 -4.66
N MET A 9 -5.72 -9.94 -3.65
CA MET A 9 -4.64 -10.87 -3.34
C MET A 9 -5.16 -12.21 -2.85
N LEU A 10 -4.42 -13.26 -3.19
CA LEU A 10 -4.68 -14.61 -2.70
C LEU A 10 -4.10 -14.77 -1.28
N PHE A 11 -4.93 -15.22 -0.34
CA PHE A 11 -4.52 -15.44 1.05
C PHE A 11 -3.57 -16.64 1.18
N PRO A 12 -2.77 -16.71 2.26
CA PRO A 12 -1.80 -17.79 2.46
C PRO A 12 -2.44 -19.19 2.47
N GLU A 13 -3.59 -19.34 3.10
CA GLU A 13 -4.26 -20.66 3.21
C GLU A 13 -4.69 -21.22 1.84
N PRO A 14 -5.46 -20.52 0.99
CA PRO A 14 -5.78 -21.02 -0.34
C PRO A 14 -4.56 -21.13 -1.25
N LEU A 15 -3.53 -20.28 -1.08
CA LEU A 15 -2.27 -20.39 -1.82
C LEU A 15 -1.57 -21.71 -1.50
N ALA A 16 -1.46 -22.08 -0.22
CA ALA A 16 -0.85 -23.34 0.21
C ALA A 16 -1.61 -24.57 -0.34
N LYS A 17 -2.95 -24.54 -0.29
CA LYS A 17 -3.79 -25.61 -0.84
C LYS A 17 -3.68 -25.77 -2.37
N LEU A 18 -3.54 -24.67 -3.11
CA LEU A 18 -3.39 -24.69 -4.57
C LEU A 18 -1.98 -25.12 -5.03
N THR A 19 -0.94 -24.78 -4.28
CA THR A 19 0.45 -25.06 -4.68
C THR A 19 1.00 -26.36 -4.09
N GLY A 20 0.33 -26.95 -3.09
CA GLY A 20 0.84 -28.10 -2.34
C GLY A 20 2.05 -27.80 -1.45
N ASN A 21 2.47 -26.54 -1.39
CA ASN A 21 3.57 -26.08 -0.54
C ASN A 21 3.01 -25.70 0.84
N GLY A 22 3.78 -25.94 1.92
CA GLY A 22 3.41 -25.48 3.25
C GLY A 22 3.21 -23.97 3.27
N MET A 23 2.60 -23.44 4.35
CA MET A 23 2.20 -22.06 4.49
C MET A 23 3.30 -21.10 4.03
N ILE A 24 3.12 -20.50 2.84
CA ILE A 24 4.04 -19.50 2.31
C ILE A 24 3.72 -18.18 3.02
N LYS A 25 4.69 -17.60 3.70
CA LYS A 25 4.57 -16.23 4.24
C LYS A 25 4.44 -15.27 3.05
N GLY A 26 3.22 -14.94 2.68
CA GLY A 26 2.88 -14.05 1.55
C GLY A 26 2.61 -12.62 2.00
N GLY A 27 2.58 -11.69 1.05
CA GLY A 27 2.20 -10.29 1.28
C GLY A 27 0.76 -10.15 1.82
N GLY A 28 0.38 -8.92 2.24
CA GLY A 28 -0.99 -8.61 2.69
C GLY A 28 -1.32 -9.01 4.13
N GLY A 29 -0.33 -9.10 4.98
CA GLY A 29 -0.47 -9.55 6.37
C GLY A 29 -1.56 -8.81 7.17
N TRP A 30 -1.80 -7.52 6.91
CA TRP A 30 -2.86 -6.76 7.57
C TRP A 30 -4.27 -7.28 7.20
N MET A 31 -4.51 -7.59 5.93
CA MET A 31 -5.82 -8.10 5.45
C MET A 31 -6.10 -9.51 6.01
N THR A 32 -5.09 -10.37 6.01
CA THR A 32 -5.20 -11.73 6.58
C THR A 32 -5.48 -11.68 8.08
N ALA A 33 -4.75 -10.83 8.83
CA ALA A 33 -4.96 -10.67 10.27
C ALA A 33 -6.39 -10.17 10.59
N SER A 34 -6.88 -9.19 9.84
CA SER A 34 -8.26 -8.70 10.00
C SER A 34 -9.30 -9.75 9.63
N ALA A 35 -9.07 -10.53 8.57
CA ALA A 35 -9.96 -11.61 8.16
C ALA A 35 -10.08 -12.71 9.23
N GLU A 36 -8.97 -13.09 9.85
CA GLU A 36 -8.93 -14.07 10.93
C GLU A 36 -9.74 -13.58 12.14
N ILE A 37 -9.55 -12.32 12.57
CA ILE A 37 -10.32 -11.76 13.69
C ILE A 37 -11.82 -11.73 13.37
N ILE A 38 -12.21 -11.35 12.16
CA ILE A 38 -13.61 -11.27 11.74
C ILE A 38 -14.21 -12.68 11.64
N ALA A 39 -13.49 -13.64 11.07
CA ALA A 39 -13.98 -15.02 10.93
C ALA A 39 -14.22 -15.73 12.26
N HIS A 40 -13.51 -15.31 13.34
CA HIS A 40 -13.73 -15.82 14.70
C HIS A 40 -14.76 -15.02 15.50
N SER A 41 -15.34 -13.96 14.91
CA SER A 41 -16.39 -13.19 15.59
C SER A 41 -17.71 -13.98 15.62
N GLU A 42 -18.44 -13.91 16.74
CA GLU A 42 -19.73 -14.57 16.88
C GLU A 42 -20.72 -14.12 15.80
N ASP A 43 -21.49 -15.06 15.27
CA ASP A 43 -22.52 -14.86 14.23
C ASP A 43 -22.01 -14.31 12.89
N ILE A 44 -20.71 -14.40 12.60
CA ILE A 44 -20.13 -14.01 11.31
C ILE A 44 -19.73 -15.25 10.51
N SER A 45 -20.09 -15.25 9.22
CA SER A 45 -19.60 -16.20 8.22
C SER A 45 -18.85 -15.40 7.14
N LEU A 46 -17.54 -15.59 7.06
CA LEU A 46 -16.69 -14.88 6.10
C LEU A 46 -16.41 -15.74 4.87
N VAL A 47 -16.69 -15.17 3.71
CA VAL A 47 -16.35 -15.71 2.40
C VAL A 47 -15.38 -14.74 1.71
N VAL A 48 -14.32 -15.24 1.08
CA VAL A 48 -13.33 -14.41 0.37
C VAL A 48 -13.26 -14.82 -1.09
N ALA A 49 -13.44 -13.87 -2.00
CA ALA A 49 -13.28 -14.05 -3.44
C ALA A 49 -12.06 -13.26 -3.94
N THR A 50 -11.22 -13.89 -4.74
CA THR A 50 -10.04 -13.25 -5.33
C THR A 50 -9.76 -13.82 -6.72
N VAL A 51 -8.87 -13.15 -7.47
CA VAL A 51 -8.45 -13.56 -8.81
C VAL A 51 -7.00 -14.07 -8.75
N SER A 52 -6.73 -15.23 -9.38
CA SER A 52 -5.39 -15.81 -9.41
C SER A 52 -5.09 -16.54 -10.72
N PRO A 53 -3.85 -16.45 -11.24
CA PRO A 53 -3.41 -17.23 -12.39
C PRO A 53 -3.21 -18.73 -12.07
N LEU A 54 -3.31 -19.14 -10.81
CA LEU A 54 -3.11 -20.53 -10.38
C LEU A 54 -4.30 -21.44 -10.71
N VAL A 55 -5.43 -20.86 -11.10
CA VAL A 55 -6.63 -21.61 -11.47
C VAL A 55 -7.09 -21.27 -12.88
N SER A 56 -7.70 -22.23 -13.58
CA SER A 56 -8.26 -22.05 -14.93
C SER A 56 -9.79 -21.91 -14.95
N THR A 57 -10.44 -22.24 -13.82
CA THR A 57 -11.89 -22.15 -13.63
C THR A 57 -12.18 -21.63 -12.23
N LEU A 58 -13.42 -21.19 -11.99
CA LEU A 58 -13.88 -20.82 -10.65
C LEU A 58 -13.66 -22.00 -9.69
N THR A 59 -12.80 -21.81 -8.72
CA THR A 59 -12.39 -22.85 -7.76
C THR A 59 -12.83 -22.47 -6.35
N GLU A 60 -13.57 -23.38 -5.71
CA GLU A 60 -13.99 -23.24 -4.32
C GLU A 60 -13.01 -23.98 -3.41
N ILE A 61 -12.57 -23.32 -2.34
CA ILE A 61 -11.65 -23.88 -1.35
C ILE A 61 -12.23 -23.64 0.05
N LEU A 62 -12.42 -24.74 0.78
CA LEU A 62 -12.81 -24.67 2.19
C LEU A 62 -11.55 -24.49 3.04
N GLY A 63 -11.44 -23.37 3.76
CA GLY A 63 -10.43 -23.13 4.76
C GLY A 63 -10.87 -23.63 6.15
N GLU A 64 -10.09 -23.32 7.18
CA GLU A 64 -10.43 -23.67 8.57
C GLU A 64 -11.65 -22.87 9.06
N CYS A 65 -11.65 -21.57 8.90
CA CYS A 65 -12.73 -20.66 9.31
C CYS A 65 -13.29 -19.82 8.17
N ILE A 66 -12.64 -19.79 7.02
CA ILE A 66 -12.97 -18.94 5.88
C ILE A 66 -13.20 -19.81 4.66
N LYS A 67 -14.25 -19.50 3.89
CA LYS A 67 -14.50 -20.10 2.59
C LYS A 67 -13.94 -19.20 1.49
N TYR A 68 -13.25 -19.79 0.53
CA TYR A 68 -12.59 -19.04 -0.54
C TYR A 68 -13.15 -19.40 -1.92
N TYR A 69 -13.28 -18.39 -2.77
CA TYR A 69 -13.51 -18.51 -4.20
C TYR A 69 -12.32 -17.92 -4.94
N VAL A 70 -11.67 -18.72 -5.77
CA VAL A 70 -10.57 -18.26 -6.62
C VAL A 70 -11.04 -18.23 -8.06
N LEU A 71 -11.08 -17.04 -8.64
CA LEU A 71 -11.47 -16.79 -10.02
C LEU A 71 -10.24 -16.90 -10.93
N PRO A 72 -10.38 -17.41 -12.17
CA PRO A 72 -9.27 -17.49 -13.10
C PRO A 72 -8.80 -16.10 -13.51
N TYR A 73 -7.49 -15.96 -13.72
CA TYR A 73 -6.90 -14.73 -14.24
C TYR A 73 -7.16 -14.63 -15.75
N GLY A 74 -8.13 -13.82 -16.15
CA GLY A 74 -8.48 -13.63 -17.57
C GLY A 74 -7.47 -12.79 -18.35
N ARG A 75 -7.41 -12.99 -19.66
CA ARG A 75 -6.73 -12.08 -20.58
C ARG A 75 -7.45 -10.73 -20.52
N GLY A 76 -6.74 -9.65 -20.17
CA GLY A 76 -7.34 -8.31 -20.04
C GLY A 76 -7.60 -7.87 -18.60
N ASN A 77 -7.12 -8.60 -17.61
CA ASN A 77 -7.26 -8.24 -16.18
C ASN A 77 -6.71 -6.83 -15.82
N LYS A 78 -5.93 -6.23 -16.71
CA LYS A 78 -5.47 -4.83 -16.62
C LYS A 78 -6.61 -3.82 -16.85
N TYR A 79 -7.60 -4.21 -17.63
CA TYR A 79 -8.78 -3.43 -17.97
C TYR A 79 -10.02 -4.20 -17.57
N TYR A 80 -11.19 -3.58 -17.69
CA TYR A 80 -12.44 -4.23 -17.37
C TYR A 80 -12.60 -5.57 -18.12
N ASN A 81 -12.96 -6.63 -17.39
CA ASN A 81 -13.16 -7.95 -17.96
C ASN A 81 -14.57 -8.46 -17.62
N HIS A 82 -15.44 -8.55 -18.62
CA HIS A 82 -16.82 -9.05 -18.51
C HIS A 82 -16.89 -10.53 -18.10
N ASP A 83 -15.81 -11.32 -18.29
CA ASP A 83 -15.80 -12.75 -17.92
C ASP A 83 -15.97 -12.97 -16.41
N TYR A 84 -15.71 -11.95 -15.60
CA TYR A 84 -15.92 -12.02 -14.14
C TYR A 84 -17.39 -11.90 -13.72
N GLU A 85 -18.23 -11.24 -14.51
CA GLU A 85 -19.63 -10.98 -14.19
C GLU A 85 -20.42 -12.27 -13.91
N PRO A 86 -20.45 -13.28 -14.82
CA PRO A 86 -21.18 -14.53 -14.58
C PRO A 86 -20.59 -15.32 -13.39
N LEU A 87 -19.30 -15.22 -13.13
CA LEU A 87 -18.66 -15.89 -11.99
C LEU A 87 -19.12 -15.27 -10.67
N PHE A 88 -19.20 -13.94 -10.60
CA PHE A 88 -19.73 -13.25 -9.41
C PHE A 88 -21.23 -13.49 -9.22
N GLN A 89 -22.02 -13.59 -10.29
CA GLN A 89 -23.42 -13.99 -10.18
C GLN A 89 -23.59 -15.38 -9.57
N LEU A 90 -22.74 -16.36 -9.95
CA LEU A 90 -22.74 -17.70 -9.35
C LEU A 90 -22.38 -17.64 -7.85
N ILE A 91 -21.37 -16.86 -7.46
CA ILE A 91 -21.00 -16.68 -6.06
C ILE A 91 -22.12 -16.00 -5.28
N GLN A 92 -22.72 -14.94 -5.83
CA GLN A 92 -23.85 -14.22 -5.24
C GLN A 92 -25.05 -15.15 -4.99
N GLN A 93 -25.43 -15.97 -5.99
CA GLN A 93 -26.53 -16.93 -5.86
C GLN A 93 -26.27 -18.00 -4.82
N LYS A 94 -25.02 -18.49 -4.72
CA LYS A 94 -24.62 -19.55 -3.82
C LYS A 94 -24.49 -19.08 -2.37
N GLU A 95 -23.95 -17.89 -2.17
CA GLU A 95 -23.62 -17.37 -0.84
C GLU A 95 -24.67 -16.43 -0.28
N SER A 96 -25.38 -15.68 -1.11
CA SER A 96 -26.39 -14.68 -0.70
C SER A 96 -25.88 -13.80 0.45
N PRO A 97 -24.73 -13.09 0.27
CA PRO A 97 -24.10 -12.34 1.36
C PRO A 97 -24.97 -11.16 1.81
N ASP A 98 -25.00 -10.94 3.13
CA ASP A 98 -25.67 -9.77 3.73
C ASP A 98 -24.91 -8.48 3.42
N VAL A 99 -23.55 -8.57 3.34
CA VAL A 99 -22.65 -7.46 3.01
C VAL A 99 -21.54 -7.93 2.07
N VAL A 100 -21.20 -7.08 1.12
CA VAL A 100 -20.06 -7.28 0.22
C VAL A 100 -19.03 -6.18 0.44
N HIS A 101 -17.83 -6.55 0.82
CA HIS A 101 -16.73 -5.61 1.01
C HIS A 101 -15.69 -5.77 -0.09
N ILE A 102 -15.55 -4.77 -0.92
CA ILE A 102 -14.53 -4.70 -1.97
C ILE A 102 -13.29 -4.02 -1.38
N HIS A 103 -12.19 -4.76 -1.28
CA HIS A 103 -10.92 -4.29 -0.74
C HIS A 103 -10.05 -3.69 -1.84
N GLY A 104 -10.07 -2.37 -1.95
CA GLY A 104 -9.32 -1.61 -2.94
C GLY A 104 -10.07 -1.43 -4.28
N THR A 105 -9.74 -0.34 -4.94
CA THR A 105 -10.30 0.07 -6.23
C THR A 105 -9.36 -0.15 -7.40
N GLU A 106 -8.14 -0.59 -7.11
CA GLU A 106 -7.04 -0.69 -8.08
C GLU A 106 -7.23 -1.80 -9.11
N PHE A 107 -8.16 -2.72 -8.88
CA PHE A 107 -8.48 -3.83 -9.76
C PHE A 107 -9.94 -3.79 -10.19
N THR A 108 -10.20 -4.25 -11.41
CA THR A 108 -11.52 -4.08 -12.04
C THR A 108 -12.56 -5.14 -11.64
N HIS A 109 -12.15 -6.19 -10.93
CA HIS A 109 -13.07 -7.25 -10.51
C HIS A 109 -14.11 -6.78 -9.48
N GLY A 110 -13.81 -5.79 -8.64
CA GLY A 110 -14.81 -5.15 -7.78
C GLY A 110 -15.93 -4.47 -8.58
N LEU A 111 -15.58 -3.75 -9.66
CA LEU A 111 -16.56 -3.18 -10.58
C LEU A 111 -17.37 -4.25 -11.29
N ALA A 112 -16.75 -5.37 -11.68
CA ALA A 112 -17.47 -6.49 -12.31
C ALA A 112 -18.52 -7.09 -11.37
N TYR A 113 -18.23 -7.21 -10.06
CA TYR A 113 -19.24 -7.60 -9.08
C TYR A 113 -20.41 -6.61 -9.05
N VAL A 114 -20.14 -5.32 -8.93
CA VAL A 114 -21.19 -4.29 -8.85
C VAL A 114 -22.06 -4.27 -10.11
N ASN A 115 -21.47 -4.41 -11.30
CA ASN A 115 -22.20 -4.46 -12.56
C ASN A 115 -23.09 -5.70 -12.68
N ALA A 116 -22.64 -6.84 -12.19
CA ALA A 116 -23.33 -8.13 -12.31
C ALA A 116 -24.39 -8.38 -11.22
N CYS A 117 -24.13 -7.92 -10.00
CA CYS A 117 -24.90 -8.28 -8.80
C CYS A 117 -25.58 -7.07 -8.13
N GLY A 118 -25.23 -5.84 -8.54
CA GLY A 118 -25.74 -4.61 -7.95
C GLY A 118 -24.86 -4.09 -6.79
N ASN A 119 -25.32 -2.99 -6.19
CA ASN A 119 -24.54 -2.19 -5.25
C ASN A 119 -25.19 -2.00 -3.87
N LYS A 120 -26.39 -2.57 -3.64
CA LYS A 120 -27.21 -2.24 -2.45
C LYS A 120 -26.55 -2.57 -1.11
N ASN A 121 -25.78 -3.65 -1.06
CA ASN A 121 -25.12 -4.13 0.15
C ASN A 121 -23.59 -4.06 0.02
N VAL A 122 -23.08 -3.16 -0.82
CA VAL A 122 -21.65 -3.04 -1.13
C VAL A 122 -21.03 -1.90 -0.33
N VAL A 123 -19.87 -2.17 0.25
CA VAL A 123 -18.94 -1.16 0.77
C VAL A 123 -17.57 -1.35 0.12
N VAL A 124 -16.89 -0.25 -0.19
CA VAL A 124 -15.58 -0.26 -0.86
C VAL A 124 -14.54 0.40 0.03
N SER A 125 -13.45 -0.29 0.35
CA SER A 125 -12.29 0.31 1.03
C SER A 125 -11.34 0.94 0.02
N ILE A 126 -10.94 2.17 0.28
CA ILE A 126 -9.91 2.85 -0.51
C ILE A 126 -8.53 2.49 0.03
N GLN A 127 -7.70 1.87 -0.81
CA GLN A 127 -6.29 1.59 -0.49
C GLN A 127 -5.38 2.61 -1.20
N GLY A 128 -5.40 2.64 -2.51
CA GLY A 128 -4.83 3.65 -3.36
C GLY A 128 -5.87 4.09 -4.40
N MET A 129 -5.60 5.17 -5.11
CA MET A 129 -6.50 5.65 -6.17
C MET A 129 -5.68 5.84 -7.45
N LYS A 130 -5.78 4.87 -8.37
CA LYS A 130 -5.04 4.90 -9.64
C LYS A 130 -5.37 6.11 -10.50
N SER A 131 -6.62 6.56 -10.45
CA SER A 131 -7.11 7.77 -11.11
C SER A 131 -6.31 9.01 -10.70
N VAL A 132 -5.95 9.11 -9.43
CA VAL A 132 -5.16 10.22 -8.87
C VAL A 132 -3.66 9.92 -8.97
N ILE A 133 -3.23 8.70 -8.63
CA ILE A 133 -1.82 8.28 -8.64
C ILE A 133 -1.19 8.50 -10.02
N SER A 134 -1.96 8.34 -11.10
CA SER A 134 -1.48 8.52 -12.47
C SER A 134 -0.82 9.88 -12.72
N ASP A 135 -1.33 10.94 -12.11
CA ASP A 135 -0.82 12.31 -12.26
C ASP A 135 0.54 12.50 -11.57
N TYR A 136 0.78 11.73 -10.51
CA TYR A 136 2.00 11.78 -9.70
C TYR A 136 3.01 10.69 -10.07
N TYR A 137 2.68 9.79 -10.99
CA TYR A 137 3.48 8.58 -11.28
C TYR A 137 4.92 8.88 -11.70
N CYS A 138 5.14 9.98 -12.39
CA CYS A 138 6.47 10.40 -12.81
C CYS A 138 7.32 10.98 -11.67
N ALA A 139 6.74 11.27 -10.51
CA ALA A 139 7.42 11.68 -9.28
C ALA A 139 8.47 12.79 -9.51
N GLY A 140 8.10 13.86 -10.21
CA GLY A 140 8.99 14.98 -10.50
C GLY A 140 10.15 14.69 -11.47
N ILE A 141 10.28 13.44 -11.99
CA ILE A 141 11.30 13.12 -13.00
C ILE A 141 10.90 13.73 -14.34
N THR A 142 11.65 14.71 -14.79
CA THR A 142 11.35 15.47 -16.01
C THR A 142 11.40 14.60 -17.26
N LEU A 143 10.71 15.03 -18.33
CA LEU A 143 10.76 14.33 -19.61
C LEU A 143 12.21 14.17 -20.10
N LYS A 144 13.05 15.21 -19.96
CA LYS A 144 14.48 15.17 -20.33
C LYS A 144 15.22 14.07 -19.57
N GLU A 145 15.03 13.97 -18.24
CA GLU A 145 15.66 12.94 -17.42
C GLU A 145 15.17 11.54 -17.81
N ARG A 146 13.87 11.36 -18.07
CA ARG A 146 13.32 10.08 -18.53
C ARG A 146 13.92 9.66 -19.86
N LEU A 147 14.01 10.56 -20.85
CA LEU A 147 14.62 10.28 -22.15
C LEU A 147 16.12 9.98 -22.06
N GLN A 148 16.87 10.67 -21.19
CA GLN A 148 18.29 10.41 -20.96
C GLN A 148 18.57 9.05 -20.29
N ASN A 149 17.58 8.47 -19.64
CA ASN A 149 17.69 7.22 -18.91
C ASN A 149 16.86 6.08 -19.53
N ILE A 150 16.34 6.26 -20.75
CA ILE A 150 15.59 5.21 -21.44
C ILE A 150 16.41 3.92 -21.56
N THR A 151 15.76 2.78 -21.41
CA THR A 151 16.38 1.44 -21.48
C THR A 151 15.76 0.62 -22.62
N LEU A 152 16.42 -0.48 -22.99
CA LEU A 152 15.87 -1.41 -23.98
C LEU A 152 14.52 -2.00 -23.53
N ARG A 153 14.39 -2.30 -22.21
CA ARG A 153 13.11 -2.74 -21.62
C ARG A 153 12.00 -1.73 -21.89
N ASP A 154 12.29 -0.45 -21.69
CA ASP A 154 11.26 0.58 -21.82
C ASP A 154 10.83 0.82 -23.27
N ILE A 155 11.72 0.58 -24.23
CA ILE A 155 11.37 0.58 -25.67
C ILE A 155 10.41 -0.57 -25.98
N LEU A 156 10.63 -1.76 -25.37
CA LEU A 156 9.84 -2.96 -25.64
C LEU A 156 8.53 -3.02 -24.85
N LYS A 157 8.52 -2.58 -23.58
CA LYS A 157 7.41 -2.75 -22.64
C LYS A 157 6.78 -1.43 -22.17
N GLY A 158 7.32 -0.29 -22.61
CA GLY A 158 6.96 1.03 -22.10
C GLY A 158 7.74 1.39 -20.84
N GLY A 159 8.04 2.68 -20.67
CA GLY A 159 8.70 3.23 -19.50
C GLY A 159 7.73 3.97 -18.58
N VAL A 160 8.26 4.71 -17.60
CA VAL A 160 7.50 5.43 -16.54
C VAL A 160 6.32 6.23 -17.08
N GLY A 161 6.48 6.92 -18.23
CA GLY A 161 5.37 7.69 -18.82
C GLY A 161 4.27 6.82 -19.45
N HIS A 162 4.60 5.60 -19.89
CA HIS A 162 3.62 4.63 -20.35
C HIS A 162 2.85 4.05 -19.15
N GLU A 163 3.56 3.70 -18.09
CA GLU A 163 2.97 3.19 -16.84
C GLU A 163 1.98 4.20 -16.24
N ALA A 164 2.30 5.50 -16.24
CA ALA A 164 1.39 6.56 -15.84
C ALA A 164 0.08 6.55 -16.64
N LYS A 165 0.17 6.41 -17.98
CA LYS A 165 -1.02 6.32 -18.85
C LYS A 165 -1.85 5.06 -18.59
N GLU A 166 -1.20 3.94 -18.28
CA GLU A 166 -1.90 2.70 -17.92
C GLU A 166 -2.66 2.85 -16.60
N PHE A 167 -2.06 3.50 -15.60
CA PHE A 167 -2.75 3.84 -14.35
C PHE A 167 -3.96 4.74 -14.59
N ALA A 168 -3.83 5.77 -15.44
CA ALA A 168 -4.95 6.65 -15.78
C ALA A 168 -6.13 5.88 -16.42
N LYS A 169 -5.84 4.94 -17.34
CA LYS A 169 -6.88 4.10 -17.95
C LYS A 169 -7.56 3.18 -16.96
N GLN A 170 -6.79 2.56 -16.05
CA GLN A 170 -7.34 1.72 -14.98
C GLN A 170 -8.16 2.55 -13.98
N GLY A 171 -7.75 3.79 -13.74
CA GLY A 171 -8.47 4.75 -12.92
C GLY A 171 -9.88 5.06 -13.40
N LEU A 172 -10.19 4.89 -14.69
CA LEU A 172 -11.56 5.06 -15.20
C LEU A 172 -12.53 4.02 -14.60
N CYS A 173 -12.11 2.77 -14.47
CA CYS A 173 -12.91 1.74 -13.81
C CYS A 173 -13.09 2.00 -12.29
N GLU A 174 -12.08 2.58 -11.66
CA GLU A 174 -12.14 3.01 -10.26
C GLU A 174 -13.18 4.12 -10.07
N ILE A 175 -13.13 5.17 -10.89
CA ILE A 175 -14.11 6.26 -10.87
C ILE A 175 -15.53 5.71 -11.09
N GLU A 176 -15.71 4.80 -12.05
CA GLU A 176 -16.99 4.15 -12.30
C GLU A 176 -17.47 3.34 -11.09
N LEU A 177 -16.60 2.57 -10.44
CA LEU A 177 -16.94 1.82 -9.22
C LEU A 177 -17.41 2.77 -8.11
N ILE A 178 -16.62 3.80 -7.81
CA ILE A 178 -16.95 4.78 -6.75
C ILE A 178 -18.26 5.53 -7.06
N SER A 179 -18.51 5.86 -8.32
CA SER A 179 -19.75 6.54 -8.73
C SER A 179 -21.02 5.69 -8.54
N LYS A 180 -20.88 4.37 -8.46
CA LYS A 180 -21.99 3.42 -8.33
C LYS A 180 -22.27 3.00 -6.89
N VAL A 181 -21.36 3.16 -5.96
CA VAL A 181 -21.51 2.66 -4.58
C VAL A 181 -21.97 3.76 -3.63
N LYS A 182 -22.67 3.36 -2.58
CA LYS A 182 -23.17 4.28 -1.54
C LYS A 182 -22.21 4.39 -0.38
N HIS A 183 -21.54 3.31 -0.01
CA HIS A 183 -20.68 3.23 1.18
C HIS A 183 -19.22 3.06 0.80
N VAL A 184 -18.37 3.90 1.38
CA VAL A 184 -16.91 3.85 1.21
C VAL A 184 -16.23 3.87 2.58
N ILE A 185 -15.21 3.05 2.75
CA ILE A 185 -14.30 3.07 3.90
C ILE A 185 -13.01 3.73 3.46
N GLY A 186 -12.59 4.75 4.21
CA GLY A 186 -11.31 5.42 4.01
C GLY A 186 -10.63 5.73 5.33
N ARG A 187 -9.47 6.40 5.28
CA ARG A 187 -8.59 6.59 6.44
C ARG A 187 -8.05 8.00 6.57
N THR A 188 -8.19 8.79 5.53
CA THR A 188 -7.54 10.08 5.43
C THR A 188 -8.48 11.13 4.85
N ASP A 189 -8.19 12.40 5.12
CA ASP A 189 -8.94 13.49 4.49
C ASP A 189 -8.76 13.53 2.97
N TRP A 190 -7.63 12.98 2.49
CA TRP A 190 -7.32 12.89 1.06
C TRP A 190 -8.27 11.92 0.34
N ASP A 191 -8.40 10.68 0.80
CA ASP A 191 -9.29 9.70 0.16
C ASP A 191 -10.77 10.09 0.30
N ARG A 192 -11.13 10.72 1.42
CA ARG A 192 -12.45 11.30 1.62
C ARG A 192 -12.80 12.38 0.60
N ALA A 193 -11.86 13.29 0.34
CA ALA A 193 -12.06 14.37 -0.64
C ALA A 193 -12.19 13.83 -2.07
N HIS A 194 -11.34 12.88 -2.46
CA HIS A 194 -11.39 12.31 -3.80
C HIS A 194 -12.61 11.42 -4.04
N THR A 195 -13.03 10.62 -3.06
CA THR A 195 -14.24 9.82 -3.17
C THR A 195 -15.49 10.70 -3.25
N TRP A 196 -15.56 11.76 -2.44
CA TRP A 196 -16.63 12.76 -2.52
C TRP A 196 -16.67 13.45 -3.90
N ALA A 197 -15.53 13.76 -4.48
CA ALA A 197 -15.47 14.40 -5.80
C ALA A 197 -16.02 13.51 -6.94
N TYR A 198 -15.90 12.18 -6.80
CA TYR A 198 -16.45 11.22 -7.79
C TYR A 198 -17.92 10.87 -7.53
N ASN A 199 -18.35 10.95 -6.28
CA ASN A 199 -19.75 10.72 -5.89
C ASN A 199 -20.04 11.47 -4.59
N ASN A 200 -20.73 12.59 -4.66
CA ASN A 200 -21.03 13.46 -3.52
C ASN A 200 -22.14 12.91 -2.60
N ASP A 201 -22.83 11.84 -3.01
CA ASP A 201 -23.83 11.15 -2.19
C ASP A 201 -23.24 10.00 -1.35
N ILE A 202 -21.90 9.82 -1.38
CA ILE A 202 -21.22 8.78 -0.65
C ILE A 202 -21.37 8.96 0.88
N ILE A 203 -21.69 7.87 1.56
CA ILE A 203 -21.56 7.73 3.00
C ILE A 203 -20.14 7.25 3.29
N TYR A 204 -19.29 8.19 3.74
CA TYR A 204 -17.91 7.88 4.08
C TYR A 204 -17.79 7.38 5.52
N HIS A 205 -17.17 6.22 5.68
CA HIS A 205 -16.84 5.61 6.96
C HIS A 205 -15.34 5.69 7.19
N HIS A 206 -14.93 6.23 8.33
CA HIS A 206 -13.53 6.19 8.73
C HIS A 206 -13.22 4.87 9.43
N CYS A 207 -12.23 4.14 8.92
CA CYS A 207 -11.74 2.92 9.57
C CYS A 207 -10.26 2.71 9.22
N ASP A 208 -9.41 2.84 10.22
CA ASP A 208 -7.96 2.67 10.06
C ASP A 208 -7.59 1.18 9.90
N GLU A 209 -6.43 0.90 9.33
CA GLU A 209 -5.91 -0.46 9.17
C GLU A 209 -5.20 -0.97 10.43
N THR A 210 -5.40 -2.25 10.68
CA THR A 210 -4.63 -2.99 11.68
C THR A 210 -3.27 -3.37 11.10
N LEU A 211 -2.21 -3.04 11.80
CA LEU A 211 -0.86 -3.47 11.43
C LEU A 211 -0.62 -4.93 11.82
N ARG A 212 0.51 -5.49 11.41
CA ARG A 212 0.92 -6.84 11.82
C ARG A 212 1.18 -6.88 13.33
N ALA A 213 0.77 -7.96 13.99
CA ALA A 213 0.74 -8.08 15.45
C ALA A 213 2.11 -7.83 16.12
N GLU A 214 3.20 -8.25 15.46
CA GLU A 214 4.56 -8.13 15.95
C GLU A 214 5.00 -6.68 16.21
N PHE A 215 4.45 -5.71 15.46
CA PHE A 215 4.78 -4.28 15.64
C PHE A 215 4.27 -3.72 16.97
N TYR A 216 3.16 -4.24 17.49
CA TYR A 216 2.58 -3.79 18.76
C TYR A 216 3.35 -4.31 19.97
N THR A 217 3.88 -5.52 19.87
CA THR A 217 4.55 -6.22 20.99
C THR A 217 6.06 -6.00 21.02
N SER A 218 6.64 -5.44 19.96
CA SER A 218 8.06 -5.17 19.87
C SER A 218 8.51 -4.03 20.79
N ARG A 219 9.80 -4.05 21.17
CA ARG A 219 10.42 -2.93 21.87
C ARG A 219 10.28 -1.64 21.05
N LYS A 220 10.42 -0.50 21.73
CA LYS A 220 10.36 0.79 21.07
C LYS A 220 11.76 1.26 20.67
N TRP A 221 11.81 2.16 19.70
CA TRP A 221 13.03 2.78 19.25
C TRP A 221 13.72 3.55 20.40
N ASP A 222 15.03 3.54 20.42
CA ASP A 222 15.85 4.23 21.41
C ASP A 222 17.07 4.83 20.72
N TYR A 223 17.26 6.13 20.91
CA TYR A 223 18.38 6.89 20.36
C TYR A 223 19.75 6.27 20.67
N ASN A 224 19.93 5.73 21.88
CA ASN A 224 21.21 5.17 22.32
C ASN A 224 21.54 3.81 21.65
N HIS A 225 20.54 3.18 21.02
CA HIS A 225 20.67 1.86 20.40
C HIS A 225 20.51 1.90 18.87
N CYS A 226 20.24 3.08 18.28
CA CYS A 226 20.17 3.20 16.84
C CYS A 226 21.56 3.38 16.21
N GLN A 227 21.68 3.05 14.94
CA GLN A 227 22.86 3.39 14.15
C GLN A 227 22.76 4.87 13.77
N GLN A 228 23.62 5.69 14.35
CA GLN A 228 23.66 7.12 14.07
C GLN A 228 23.87 7.37 12.57
N HIS A 229 23.33 8.48 12.06
CA HIS A 229 23.42 8.93 10.68
C HIS A 229 22.93 7.90 9.65
N SER A 230 22.02 7.01 10.03
CA SER A 230 21.43 6.03 9.13
C SER A 230 19.98 6.38 8.76
N ILE A 231 19.67 6.23 7.47
CA ILE A 231 18.36 6.45 6.88
C ILE A 231 17.79 5.10 6.45
N PHE A 232 16.52 4.83 6.78
CA PHE A 232 15.83 3.65 6.29
C PHE A 232 14.70 4.02 5.34
N LEU A 233 14.60 3.30 4.22
CA LEU A 233 13.51 3.36 3.25
C LEU A 233 12.88 1.98 3.12
N SER A 234 11.55 1.90 3.24
CA SER A 234 10.82 0.62 3.14
C SER A 234 10.82 0.02 1.74
N GLN A 235 11.12 0.80 0.71
CA GLN A 235 11.25 0.36 -0.69
C GLN A 235 11.73 1.47 -1.62
N ALA A 236 12.23 1.06 -2.82
CA ALA A 236 12.66 1.98 -3.87
C ALA A 236 12.31 1.51 -5.30
N TRP A 237 11.32 0.63 -5.46
CA TRP A 237 11.04 -0.09 -6.72
C TRP A 237 10.67 0.81 -7.90
N TYR A 238 9.94 1.89 -7.66
CA TYR A 238 9.37 2.75 -8.69
C TYR A 238 9.33 4.22 -8.24
N PRO A 239 9.20 5.16 -9.19
CA PRO A 239 9.38 6.58 -8.91
C PRO A 239 8.50 7.13 -7.79
N LEU A 240 7.26 6.67 -7.68
CA LEU A 240 6.29 7.13 -6.68
C LEU A 240 6.84 7.08 -5.24
N LYS A 241 7.73 6.11 -4.95
CA LYS A 241 8.33 5.96 -3.61
C LYS A 241 9.46 6.93 -3.30
N GLY A 242 9.86 7.75 -4.24
CA GLY A 242 10.67 8.95 -4.00
C GLY A 242 12.12 8.73 -3.55
N ALA A 243 12.69 7.51 -3.65
CA ALA A 243 14.07 7.25 -3.22
C ALA A 243 15.08 8.22 -3.86
N HIS A 244 14.83 8.67 -5.10
CA HIS A 244 15.65 9.66 -5.79
C HIS A 244 15.71 11.02 -5.08
N GLN A 245 14.67 11.42 -4.33
CA GLN A 245 14.69 12.66 -3.56
C GLN A 245 15.61 12.51 -2.34
N VAL A 246 15.59 11.35 -1.68
CA VAL A 246 16.52 11.06 -0.58
C VAL A 246 17.96 11.06 -1.06
N LEU A 247 18.26 10.45 -2.23
CA LEU A 247 19.62 10.49 -2.82
C LEU A 247 20.09 11.91 -3.11
N LYS A 248 19.20 12.78 -3.58
CA LYS A 248 19.53 14.19 -3.82
C LYS A 248 19.76 14.96 -2.52
N ALA A 249 18.90 14.74 -1.53
CA ALA A 249 18.98 15.41 -0.23
C ALA A 249 20.25 15.02 0.54
N THR A 250 20.59 13.74 0.57
CA THR A 250 21.79 13.26 1.26
C THR A 250 23.10 13.80 0.67
N ALA A 251 23.09 14.21 -0.59
CA ALA A 251 24.27 14.82 -1.21
C ALA A 251 24.74 16.11 -0.49
N PHE A 252 23.82 16.84 0.16
CA PHE A 252 24.15 18.04 0.93
C PHE A 252 24.76 17.74 2.31
N LEU A 253 24.68 16.48 2.75
CA LEU A 253 25.03 16.07 4.12
C LEU A 253 26.35 15.30 4.21
N LEU A 254 26.95 14.93 3.06
CA LEU A 254 28.09 14.01 3.03
C LEU A 254 29.33 14.55 3.74
N ASP A 255 29.60 15.85 3.64
CA ASP A 255 30.73 16.49 4.28
C ASP A 255 30.54 16.58 5.80
N LYS A 256 29.31 16.77 6.26
CA LYS A 256 28.97 16.85 7.68
C LYS A 256 28.87 15.46 8.32
N TYR A 257 28.38 14.46 7.59
CA TYR A 257 28.17 13.09 8.07
C TYR A 257 28.92 12.09 7.16
N PRO A 258 30.22 11.95 7.31
CA PRO A 258 31.03 11.07 6.46
C PRO A 258 30.70 9.57 6.63
N ASP A 259 29.96 9.19 7.65
CA ASP A 259 29.46 7.85 7.96
C ASP A 259 27.98 7.63 7.60
N LEU A 260 27.33 8.61 6.94
CA LEU A 260 25.92 8.50 6.55
C LEU A 260 25.68 7.24 5.70
N GLU A 261 24.66 6.47 6.08
CA GLU A 261 24.24 5.24 5.40
C GLU A 261 22.76 5.29 5.04
N ILE A 262 22.41 4.85 3.81
CA ILE A 262 21.05 4.69 3.33
C ILE A 262 20.76 3.20 3.17
N ARG A 263 19.79 2.69 3.92
CA ARG A 263 19.36 1.30 3.94
C ARG A 263 17.99 1.17 3.28
N ILE A 264 17.84 0.28 2.31
CA ILE A 264 16.64 0.18 1.48
C ILE A 264 16.17 -1.27 1.50
N ALA A 265 14.94 -1.51 1.98
CA ALA A 265 14.31 -2.82 1.89
C ALA A 265 13.83 -3.10 0.47
N GLY A 266 13.75 -4.38 0.11
CA GLY A 266 13.40 -4.83 -1.23
C GLY A 266 14.62 -5.08 -2.12
N ASP A 267 14.36 -5.61 -3.31
CA ASP A 267 15.41 -6.03 -4.23
C ASP A 267 16.29 -4.86 -4.69
N ASP A 268 17.55 -5.18 -4.98
CA ASP A 268 18.49 -4.25 -5.59
C ASP A 268 18.15 -4.02 -7.08
N ILE A 269 17.35 -2.99 -7.33
CA ILE A 269 16.89 -2.66 -8.69
C ILE A 269 17.96 -2.05 -9.58
N ILE A 270 19.09 -1.63 -8.99
CA ILE A 270 20.21 -1.04 -9.75
C ILE A 270 21.24 -2.09 -10.18
N LYS A 271 21.17 -3.29 -9.61
CA LYS A 271 22.08 -4.39 -9.94
C LYS A 271 21.53 -5.22 -11.09
N TYR A 272 22.36 -5.48 -12.07
CA TYR A 272 22.07 -6.42 -13.15
C TYR A 272 23.31 -7.27 -13.39
N ASP A 273 23.21 -8.54 -13.03
CA ASP A 273 24.36 -9.45 -13.06
C ASP A 273 24.50 -10.21 -14.40
N ASN A 274 23.52 -10.11 -15.31
CA ASN A 274 23.52 -10.82 -16.57
C ASN A 274 22.60 -10.19 -17.63
N LEU A 275 22.60 -10.72 -18.86
CA LEU A 275 21.74 -10.26 -19.96
C LEU A 275 20.23 -10.30 -19.62
N ARG A 276 19.77 -11.22 -18.75
CA ARG A 276 18.39 -11.24 -18.27
C ARG A 276 18.08 -10.05 -17.38
N GLY A 277 19.04 -9.63 -16.54
CA GLY A 277 18.91 -8.41 -15.73
C GLY A 277 18.69 -7.15 -16.56
N LEU A 278 19.33 -7.03 -17.72
CA LEU A 278 19.14 -5.92 -18.66
C LEU A 278 17.67 -5.80 -19.14
N VAL A 279 16.94 -6.91 -19.29
CA VAL A 279 15.53 -6.91 -19.69
C VAL A 279 14.61 -6.43 -18.57
N HIS A 280 15.08 -6.42 -17.34
CA HIS A 280 14.35 -5.91 -16.17
C HIS A 280 14.80 -4.51 -15.72
N TYR A 281 15.92 -4.01 -16.29
CA TYR A 281 16.48 -2.72 -15.93
C TYR A 281 15.64 -1.57 -16.48
N THR A 282 14.98 -0.85 -15.58
CA THR A 282 14.01 0.21 -15.91
C THR A 282 14.67 1.58 -16.09
N THR A 283 13.96 2.53 -16.74
CA THR A 283 14.33 3.97 -16.74
C THR A 283 14.62 4.46 -15.32
N TYR A 284 13.80 4.07 -14.34
CA TYR A 284 13.98 4.51 -12.97
C TYR A 284 15.25 3.94 -12.31
N ALA A 285 15.50 2.66 -12.47
CA ALA A 285 16.74 2.03 -12.00
C ALA A 285 18.01 2.71 -12.58
N LYS A 286 18.00 3.00 -13.88
CA LYS A 286 19.08 3.72 -14.55
C LYS A 286 19.23 5.14 -14.03
N TYR A 287 18.11 5.82 -13.75
CA TYR A 287 18.11 7.16 -13.16
C TYR A 287 18.73 7.15 -11.75
N LEU A 288 18.33 6.21 -10.88
CA LEU A 288 18.94 6.04 -9.55
C LEU A 288 20.45 5.75 -9.67
N THR A 289 20.85 4.83 -10.54
CA THR A 289 22.28 4.52 -10.78
C THR A 289 23.07 5.78 -11.15
N ARG A 290 22.48 6.64 -11.99
CA ARG A 290 23.11 7.91 -12.39
C ARG A 290 23.25 8.89 -11.22
N LEU A 291 22.22 9.00 -10.37
CA LEU A 291 22.28 9.84 -9.16
C LEU A 291 23.33 9.33 -8.17
N ILE A 292 23.36 8.02 -7.91
CA ILE A 292 24.33 7.37 -7.04
C ILE A 292 25.77 7.67 -7.48
N ARG A 293 26.04 7.57 -8.78
CA ARG A 293 27.36 7.92 -9.34
C ARG A 293 27.66 9.42 -9.23
N ARG A 294 26.66 10.26 -9.56
CA ARG A 294 26.81 11.72 -9.53
C ARG A 294 27.15 12.25 -8.14
N TYR A 295 26.54 11.67 -7.12
CA TYR A 295 26.67 12.11 -5.72
C TYR A 295 27.63 11.23 -4.90
N HIS A 296 28.38 10.33 -5.53
CA HIS A 296 29.37 9.45 -4.88
C HIS A 296 28.79 8.60 -3.74
N LEU A 297 27.54 8.14 -3.88
CA LEU A 297 26.79 7.43 -2.83
C LEU A 297 26.98 5.90 -2.85
N LYS A 298 27.83 5.33 -3.73
CA LYS A 298 27.89 3.88 -3.96
C LYS A 298 28.17 3.08 -2.68
N GLU A 299 29.10 3.53 -1.86
CA GLU A 299 29.50 2.83 -0.62
C GLU A 299 28.58 3.13 0.58
N ARG A 300 27.57 3.98 0.38
CA ARG A 300 26.66 4.44 1.42
C ARG A 300 25.25 3.86 1.29
N ILE A 301 24.98 3.16 0.21
CA ILE A 301 23.66 2.58 -0.05
C ILE A 301 23.74 1.06 0.11
N LYS A 302 22.80 0.52 0.91
CA LYS A 302 22.62 -0.91 1.10
C LYS A 302 21.21 -1.32 0.73
N PHE A 303 21.07 -2.13 -0.31
CA PHE A 303 19.83 -2.85 -0.59
C PHE A 303 19.83 -4.13 0.24
N LEU A 304 18.76 -4.32 1.03
CA LEU A 304 18.69 -5.36 2.04
C LEU A 304 18.01 -6.64 1.55
N GLY A 305 17.44 -6.59 0.33
CA GLY A 305 16.57 -7.66 -0.15
C GLY A 305 15.17 -7.62 0.48
N PRO A 306 14.30 -8.57 0.12
CA PRO A 306 13.00 -8.74 0.76
C PRO A 306 13.17 -9.10 2.23
N LEU A 307 12.55 -8.32 3.11
CA LEU A 307 12.64 -8.49 4.57
C LEU A 307 11.38 -9.18 5.12
N SER A 308 11.56 -10.07 6.07
CA SER A 308 10.50 -10.61 6.93
C SER A 308 9.97 -9.51 7.88
N THR A 309 8.86 -9.79 8.55
CA THR A 309 8.29 -8.86 9.55
C THR A 309 9.29 -8.48 10.62
N GLN A 310 10.02 -9.48 11.17
CA GLN A 310 11.02 -9.22 12.21
C GLN A 310 12.19 -8.41 11.69
N GLU A 311 12.71 -8.71 10.50
CA GLU A 311 13.80 -7.94 9.88
C GLU A 311 13.38 -6.50 9.58
N MET A 312 12.11 -6.25 9.18
CA MET A 312 11.58 -4.89 9.03
C MET A 312 11.57 -4.15 10.37
N ILE A 313 11.11 -4.80 11.46
CA ILE A 313 11.14 -4.23 12.81
C ILE A 313 12.58 -3.89 13.20
N ASP A 314 13.51 -4.80 12.98
CA ASP A 314 14.92 -4.60 13.32
C ASP A 314 15.53 -3.40 12.56
N GLU A 315 15.17 -3.22 11.29
CA GLU A 315 15.64 -2.06 10.50
C GLU A 315 15.00 -0.75 10.98
N TYR A 316 13.70 -0.72 11.32
CA TYR A 316 13.09 0.46 11.92
C TYR A 316 13.72 0.84 13.26
N LEU A 317 14.02 -0.14 14.11
CA LEU A 317 14.63 0.09 15.41
C LEU A 317 16.12 0.46 15.31
N LYS A 318 16.78 0.04 14.25
CA LYS A 318 18.18 0.28 13.99
C LYS A 318 18.45 1.64 13.36
N CYS A 319 17.57 2.13 12.51
CA CYS A 319 17.83 3.39 11.80
C CYS A 319 17.71 4.61 12.72
N ASN A 320 18.45 5.67 12.38
CA ASN A 320 18.31 6.97 13.05
C ASN A 320 17.03 7.69 12.60
N VAL A 321 16.65 7.51 11.33
CA VAL A 321 15.42 8.07 10.77
C VAL A 321 14.83 7.15 9.71
N PHE A 322 13.51 6.97 9.76
CA PHE A 322 12.73 6.42 8.66
C PHE A 322 12.20 7.56 7.78
N ILE A 323 12.34 7.44 6.47
CA ILE A 323 11.82 8.44 5.53
C ILE A 323 10.78 7.80 4.63
N CYS A 324 9.60 8.44 4.54
CA CYS A 324 8.53 8.13 3.59
C CYS A 324 8.46 9.24 2.52
N PRO A 325 9.33 9.21 1.49
CA PRO A 325 9.49 10.30 0.54
C PRO A 325 8.59 10.15 -0.70
N SER A 326 7.41 9.57 -0.55
CA SER A 326 6.53 9.24 -1.67
C SER A 326 5.93 10.48 -2.32
N SER A 327 5.80 10.49 -3.65
CA SER A 327 5.13 11.58 -4.38
C SER A 327 3.61 11.56 -4.20
N ILE A 328 3.05 10.41 -3.87
CA ILE A 328 1.65 10.22 -3.50
C ILE A 328 1.48 8.94 -2.69
N GLU A 329 0.68 8.99 -1.63
CA GLU A 329 0.25 7.85 -0.81
C GLU A 329 -1.13 8.15 -0.22
N ASN A 330 -1.90 7.12 0.09
CA ASN A 330 -3.09 7.30 0.92
C ASN A 330 -2.71 7.16 2.40
N SER A 331 -2.53 5.93 2.86
CA SER A 331 -2.20 5.62 4.24
C SER A 331 -1.09 4.54 4.26
N PRO A 332 0.19 4.93 4.07
CA PRO A 332 1.27 3.96 3.96
C PRO A 332 1.51 3.22 5.27
N ASN A 333 1.30 1.90 5.28
CA ASN A 333 1.51 1.05 6.46
C ASN A 333 2.94 1.16 7.00
N SER A 334 3.93 1.34 6.13
CA SER A 334 5.33 1.53 6.54
C SER A 334 5.56 2.75 7.42
N LEU A 335 4.80 3.82 7.21
CA LEU A 335 4.83 4.99 8.09
C LEU A 335 4.16 4.69 9.44
N GLY A 336 3.01 4.01 9.42
CA GLY A 336 2.33 3.57 10.65
C GLY A 336 3.19 2.59 11.47
N GLU A 337 3.86 1.64 10.81
CA GLU A 337 4.79 0.69 11.41
C GLU A 337 5.95 1.41 12.13
N ALA A 338 6.58 2.38 11.46
CA ALA A 338 7.65 3.20 12.04
C ALA A 338 7.15 4.01 13.25
N GLN A 339 5.97 4.64 13.13
CA GLN A 339 5.38 5.45 14.19
C GLN A 339 5.01 4.61 15.43
N VAL A 340 4.44 3.42 15.25
CA VAL A 340 4.12 2.51 16.37
C VAL A 340 5.36 2.03 17.10
N LEU A 341 6.47 1.86 16.39
CA LEU A 341 7.76 1.53 16.99
C LEU A 341 8.45 2.75 17.65
N GLY A 342 7.97 3.96 17.40
CA GLY A 342 8.60 5.19 17.89
C GLY A 342 9.83 5.62 17.09
N THR A 343 10.03 5.06 15.91
CA THR A 343 11.13 5.45 15.02
C THR A 343 10.90 6.88 14.52
N PRO A 344 11.91 7.78 14.59
CA PRO A 344 11.79 9.11 14.01
C PRO A 344 11.41 9.05 12.53
N CYS A 345 10.38 9.80 12.14
CA CYS A 345 9.83 9.77 10.79
C CYS A 345 9.92 11.14 10.12
N ILE A 346 10.40 11.16 8.88
CA ILE A 346 10.25 12.28 7.96
C ILE A 346 9.37 11.81 6.80
N ALA A 347 8.40 12.62 6.37
CA ALA A 347 7.52 12.22 5.29
C ALA A 347 7.21 13.40 4.35
N SER A 348 6.88 13.09 3.10
CA SER A 348 6.47 14.09 2.13
C SER A 348 5.05 14.60 2.39
N TYR A 349 4.76 15.86 2.07
CA TYR A 349 3.41 16.40 2.05
C TYR A 349 2.69 15.87 0.80
N ALA A 350 2.19 14.64 0.86
CA ALA A 350 1.60 13.96 -0.29
C ALA A 350 0.40 13.09 0.12
N GLY A 351 -0.72 13.25 -0.59
CA GLY A 351 -1.92 12.47 -0.37
C GLY A 351 -2.43 12.51 1.07
N GLY A 352 -2.59 11.34 1.69
CA GLY A 352 -3.08 11.20 3.07
C GLY A 352 -1.98 11.24 4.14
N ILE A 353 -0.71 11.37 3.76
CA ILE A 353 0.42 11.45 4.72
C ILE A 353 0.21 12.54 5.78
N PRO A 354 -0.25 13.77 5.45
CA PRO A 354 -0.51 14.79 6.47
C PRO A 354 -1.49 14.35 7.57
N THR A 355 -2.52 13.56 7.22
CA THR A 355 -3.44 12.99 8.21
C THR A 355 -2.72 12.02 9.16
N MET A 356 -1.76 11.23 8.67
CA MET A 356 -0.97 10.32 9.49
C MET A 356 0.10 11.03 10.34
N MET A 357 0.60 12.16 9.85
CA MET A 357 1.66 12.96 10.50
C MET A 357 1.10 14.06 11.41
N LYS A 358 -0.18 13.99 11.79
CA LYS A 358 -0.79 14.96 12.71
C LYS A 358 -0.03 14.98 14.06
N GLY A 359 0.40 16.17 14.46
CA GLY A 359 1.30 16.39 15.61
C GLY A 359 2.80 16.27 15.29
N LEU A 360 3.13 15.96 14.03
CA LEU A 360 4.48 15.83 13.50
C LEU A 360 4.71 16.71 12.27
N GLU A 361 3.92 17.75 12.11
CA GLU A 361 3.91 18.61 10.91
C GLU A 361 5.29 19.21 10.62
N LYS A 362 6.11 19.42 11.64
CA LYS A 362 7.50 19.91 11.50
C LYS A 362 8.44 18.96 10.78
N TYR A 363 8.05 17.68 10.61
CA TYR A 363 8.82 16.66 9.90
C TYR A 363 8.22 16.29 8.54
N ILE A 364 7.32 17.14 8.03
CA ILE A 364 6.75 17.00 6.69
C ILE A 364 7.46 17.98 5.77
N PHE A 365 7.88 17.50 4.58
CA PHE A 365 8.51 18.32 3.56
C PHE A 365 7.69 18.29 2.26
N ARG A 366 7.83 19.32 1.43
CA ARG A 366 7.28 19.30 0.07
C ARG A 366 8.10 18.37 -0.80
N PHE A 367 7.43 17.45 -1.51
CA PHE A 367 8.09 16.38 -2.27
C PHE A 367 9.23 16.87 -3.18
N GLU A 368 9.06 18.05 -3.78
CA GLU A 368 10.05 18.64 -4.69
C GLU A 368 11.20 19.35 -3.96
N ASP A 369 11.05 19.64 -2.68
CA ASP A 369 12.03 20.41 -1.90
C ASP A 369 13.06 19.51 -1.21
N VAL A 370 14.07 19.13 -1.99
CA VAL A 370 15.19 18.32 -1.49
C VAL A 370 16.05 19.05 -0.46
N THR A 371 16.01 20.37 -0.45
CA THR A 371 16.77 21.20 0.52
C THR A 371 16.09 21.15 1.87
N GLU A 372 14.76 21.28 1.91
CA GLU A 372 13.97 21.08 3.12
C GLU A 372 14.16 19.66 3.67
N LEU A 373 14.09 18.63 2.80
CA LEU A 373 14.35 17.26 3.21
C LEU A 373 15.75 17.10 3.83
N SER A 374 16.77 17.70 3.23
CA SER A 374 18.13 17.68 3.77
C SER A 374 18.21 18.31 5.15
N PHE A 375 17.59 19.48 5.34
CA PHE A 375 17.52 20.17 6.62
C PHE A 375 16.81 19.34 7.69
N LEU A 376 15.70 18.67 7.35
CA LEU A 376 14.99 17.80 8.29
C LEU A 376 15.81 16.57 8.69
N ILE A 377 16.54 15.96 7.75
CA ILE A 377 17.46 14.85 8.06
C ILE A 377 18.53 15.33 9.05
N ASP A 378 19.14 16.48 8.80
CA ASP A 378 20.12 17.10 9.71
C ASP A 378 19.55 17.34 11.11
N SER A 379 18.34 17.87 11.15
CA SER A 379 17.62 18.16 12.41
C SER A 379 17.38 16.89 13.24
N VAL A 380 16.94 15.79 12.60
CA VAL A 380 16.72 14.51 13.28
C VAL A 380 18.05 13.90 13.77
N PHE A 381 19.12 14.00 12.97
CA PHE A 381 20.42 13.46 13.36
C PHE A 381 21.02 14.18 14.58
N THR A 382 20.69 15.44 14.77
CA THR A 382 21.22 16.27 15.87
C THR A 382 20.30 16.34 17.09
N CYS A 383 19.03 15.92 16.96
CA CYS A 383 18.02 16.07 18.00
C CYS A 383 17.77 14.74 18.74
N LYS A 384 17.75 14.82 20.08
CA LYS A 384 17.39 13.69 20.96
C LYS A 384 15.97 13.91 21.50
N GLU A 385 14.99 14.17 20.61
CA GLU A 385 13.61 14.38 21.05
C GLU A 385 12.97 13.10 21.57
N ASP A 386 12.07 13.26 22.52
CA ASP A 386 11.19 12.20 23.00
C ASP A 386 10.01 12.04 22.03
N TYR A 387 9.80 10.83 21.57
CA TYR A 387 8.75 10.46 20.60
C TYR A 387 7.54 9.76 21.27
N ASP A 388 7.43 9.73 22.59
CA ASP A 388 6.37 9.02 23.31
C ASP A 388 4.97 9.47 22.91
N GLY A 389 4.75 10.78 22.74
CA GLY A 389 3.46 11.31 22.27
C GLY A 389 3.08 10.83 20.87
N ILE A 390 4.06 10.59 20.01
CA ILE A 390 3.90 10.09 18.65
C ILE A 390 3.45 8.63 18.67
N ILE A 391 4.11 7.83 19.51
CA ILE A 391 3.78 6.42 19.71
C ILE A 391 2.32 6.29 20.16
N GLN A 392 1.88 7.09 21.11
CA GLN A 392 0.50 7.05 21.61
C GLN A 392 -0.51 7.36 20.51
N ASN A 393 -0.29 8.39 19.70
CA ASN A 393 -1.18 8.72 18.57
C ASN A 393 -1.22 7.61 17.52
N ALA A 394 -0.07 7.00 17.22
CA ALA A 394 0.01 5.88 16.28
C ALA A 394 -0.70 4.63 16.82
N LEU A 395 -0.53 4.30 18.11
CA LEU A 395 -1.20 3.18 18.75
C LEU A 395 -2.73 3.35 18.76
N LEU A 396 -3.23 4.58 18.99
CA LEU A 396 -4.66 4.87 18.90
C LEU A 396 -5.21 4.69 17.48
N ARG A 397 -4.46 5.11 16.46
CA ARG A 397 -4.83 4.93 15.05
C ARG A 397 -4.89 3.47 14.66
N HIS A 398 -3.89 2.69 15.03
CA HIS A 398 -3.73 1.30 14.64
C HIS A 398 -4.24 0.30 15.69
N ASP A 399 -5.12 0.71 16.60
CA ASP A 399 -5.73 -0.19 17.58
C ASP A 399 -6.55 -1.28 16.88
N ALA A 400 -6.01 -2.50 16.92
CA ALA A 400 -6.59 -3.64 16.22
C ALA A 400 -8.02 -3.98 16.68
N LEU A 401 -8.28 -3.91 17.98
CA LEU A 401 -9.61 -4.21 18.53
C LEU A 401 -10.62 -3.14 18.14
N ARG A 402 -10.23 -1.87 18.23
CA ARG A 402 -11.04 -0.74 17.81
C ARG A 402 -11.36 -0.81 16.32
N ASN A 403 -10.34 -0.98 15.46
CA ASN A 403 -10.51 -0.98 14.02
C ASN A 403 -11.39 -2.14 13.53
N ASN A 404 -11.23 -3.36 14.09
CA ASN A 404 -12.10 -4.48 13.75
C ASN A 404 -13.54 -4.30 14.27
N ARG A 405 -13.72 -3.70 15.47
CA ARG A 405 -15.06 -3.35 15.99
C ARG A 405 -15.74 -2.33 15.07
N GLU A 406 -15.01 -1.30 14.64
CA GLU A 406 -15.53 -0.29 13.72
C GLU A 406 -15.91 -0.89 12.37
N LEU A 407 -15.09 -1.77 11.83
CA LEU A 407 -15.40 -2.48 10.59
C LEU A 407 -16.69 -3.30 10.69
N LEU A 408 -16.89 -4.01 11.81
CA LEU A 408 -18.13 -4.75 12.07
C LEU A 408 -19.36 -3.83 12.22
N ASN A 409 -19.19 -2.65 12.82
CA ASN A 409 -20.24 -1.63 12.89
C ASN A 409 -20.63 -1.11 11.51
N ILE A 410 -19.66 -0.86 10.66
CA ILE A 410 -19.88 -0.44 9.26
C ILE A 410 -20.70 -1.52 8.53
N TYR A 411 -20.36 -2.80 8.67
CA TYR A 411 -21.12 -3.89 8.06
C TYR A 411 -22.57 -3.94 8.54
N ARG A 412 -22.82 -3.69 9.83
CA ARG A 412 -24.20 -3.60 10.37
C ARG A 412 -24.97 -2.41 9.79
N ILE A 413 -24.30 -1.28 9.51
CA ILE A 413 -24.92 -0.11 8.86
C ILE A 413 -25.27 -0.47 7.41
N VAL A 414 -24.32 -1.00 6.66
CA VAL A 414 -24.51 -1.37 5.25
C VAL A 414 -25.63 -2.40 5.08
N SER A 415 -25.70 -3.42 5.94
CA SER A 415 -26.75 -4.42 5.90
C SER A 415 -28.15 -3.85 6.20
N LYS A 416 -28.25 -2.91 7.16
CA LYS A 416 -29.54 -2.27 7.50
C LYS A 416 -30.08 -1.36 6.39
N ASP A 417 -29.20 -0.66 5.67
CA ASP A 417 -29.59 0.20 4.55
C ASP A 417 -30.31 -0.59 3.45
N VAL A 418 -30.01 -1.87 3.31
CA VAL A 418 -30.73 -2.78 2.37
C VAL A 418 -32.17 -2.97 2.80
N TYR A 419 -32.43 -3.16 4.09
CA TYR A 419 -33.78 -3.39 4.61
C TYR A 419 -34.66 -2.12 4.60
N CYS A 420 -34.08 -0.94 4.85
CA CYS A 420 -34.82 0.32 4.84
C CYS A 420 -35.25 0.76 3.43
N ASN A 421 -34.53 0.36 2.38
CA ASN A 421 -34.84 0.73 1.00
C ASN A 421 -35.77 -0.28 0.28
N ASN A 422 -36.19 -1.36 0.95
CA ASN A 422 -37.12 -2.37 0.42
C ASN A 422 -38.55 -2.24 1.03
N ASN A 423 -38.79 -1.27 1.93
CA ASN A 423 -40.09 -0.85 2.48
C ASN A 423 -40.46 0.53 1.93
#